data_cf692e94d78bb777eb79cb9dd54a2eca
#
_entry.id   cf692e94d78bb777eb79cb9dd54a2eca
#
_cell.length_a   1.000
_cell.length_b   1.000
_cell.length_c   1.000
_cell.angle_alpha   90.00
_cell.angle_beta   90.00
_cell.angle_gamma   90.00
#
_symmetry.space_group_name_H-M   'P 1'
#
loop_
_entity.id
_entity.type
_entity.pdbx_description
1 polymer ?
#
loop_
_entity_poly.entity_id
_entity_poly.type
_entity_poly.pdbx_seq_one_letter_code
_entity_poly.pdbx_strand_id
1 'polypeptide(L)'
;MDCSSLPLIGEADIVVCGGGTAGAFAAIAAADSGCRVLVAEQTGSLGGAAVNGLVVPMMNTGIPGNPQCSYISRRLHNELLESGGADASGMNFDPILLEAALERLCTDSGVRICFYTTLADAVTEGNKISEIVVVNKNGLGRIRGKIFIDATGDGDLSIRAGSEYTKGDPQTGKNQAVSLRYLVSGIDTEKFGSFIRETVIKTGGIGADCDANGRISVACCPGDRWAFAGTFDEAQKNGDLTEDDRIYWQGFSVYGRRGCIAFNNPEFFTHNDGTDSDDLTFIRLAGK
;
A
#
# COMPACT_ATOMS: atom_id res chain seq x y z
N MET A 1 12.11 13.74 -26.02
CA MET A 1 11.63 15.15 -25.80
C MET A 1 12.82 15.97 -25.32
N ASP A 2 13.04 17.17 -25.82
CA ASP A 2 14.07 18.04 -25.20
C ASP A 2 13.52 18.58 -23.88
N CYS A 3 13.94 17.94 -22.78
CA CYS A 3 13.47 18.28 -21.44
C CYS A 3 14.09 19.63 -20.94
N SER A 4 15.14 20.15 -21.59
CA SER A 4 15.84 21.36 -21.14
C SER A 4 14.95 22.60 -21.14
N SER A 5 13.95 22.65 -22.03
CA SER A 5 12.99 23.75 -22.15
C SER A 5 11.87 23.73 -21.08
N LEU A 6 11.71 22.64 -20.33
CA LEU A 6 10.69 22.56 -19.28
C LEU A 6 11.07 23.41 -18.07
N PRO A 7 10.11 24.01 -17.36
CA PRO A 7 10.38 24.79 -16.17
C PRO A 7 10.95 23.92 -15.03
N LEU A 8 11.96 24.46 -14.33
CA LEU A 8 12.44 23.86 -13.07
C LEU A 8 11.48 24.26 -11.94
N ILE A 9 10.72 23.30 -11.42
CA ILE A 9 9.68 23.53 -10.41
C ILE A 9 10.10 23.13 -9.00
N GLY A 10 11.23 22.43 -8.88
CA GLY A 10 11.75 21.99 -7.59
C GLY A 10 13.24 21.67 -7.64
N GLU A 11 13.88 21.85 -6.48
CA GLU A 11 15.27 21.44 -6.25
C GLU A 11 15.42 20.98 -4.81
N ALA A 12 16.15 19.88 -4.61
CA ALA A 12 16.45 19.32 -3.29
C ALA A 12 17.82 18.61 -3.29
N ASP A 13 18.31 18.26 -2.11
CA ASP A 13 19.48 17.37 -2.02
C ASP A 13 19.06 15.93 -2.33
N ILE A 14 17.88 15.53 -1.83
CA ILE A 14 17.28 14.22 -2.09
C ILE A 14 15.87 14.39 -2.63
N VAL A 15 15.59 13.73 -3.75
CA VAL A 15 14.25 13.65 -4.36
C VAL A 15 13.74 12.24 -4.21
N VAL A 16 12.58 12.08 -3.58
CA VAL A 16 11.90 10.79 -3.40
C VAL A 16 10.73 10.72 -4.39
N CYS A 17 10.73 9.74 -5.26
CA CYS A 17 9.67 9.48 -6.21
C CYS A 17 8.71 8.44 -5.61
N GLY A 18 7.50 8.87 -5.27
CA GLY A 18 6.49 8.09 -4.58
C GLY A 18 6.48 8.35 -3.07
N GLY A 19 5.31 8.71 -2.54
CA GLY A 19 5.05 8.99 -1.13
C GLY A 19 4.39 7.82 -0.39
N GLY A 20 4.56 6.58 -0.87
CA GLY A 20 4.15 5.38 -0.15
C GLY A 20 4.83 5.26 1.21
N THR A 21 4.54 4.20 1.98
CA THR A 21 5.17 3.99 3.30
C THR A 21 6.70 4.01 3.22
N ALA A 22 7.28 3.37 2.20
CA ALA A 22 8.72 3.34 1.99
C ALA A 22 9.27 4.73 1.67
N GLY A 23 8.62 5.48 0.78
CA GLY A 23 9.05 6.83 0.39
C GLY A 23 8.92 7.83 1.52
N ALA A 24 7.83 7.80 2.28
CA ALA A 24 7.65 8.65 3.45
C ALA A 24 8.76 8.39 4.51
N PHE A 25 9.06 7.12 4.78
CA PHE A 25 10.12 6.75 5.73
C PHE A 25 11.50 7.18 5.24
N ALA A 26 11.79 6.99 3.95
CA ALA A 26 13.05 7.43 3.35
C ALA A 26 13.19 8.96 3.42
N ALA A 27 12.11 9.69 3.15
CA ALA A 27 12.08 11.14 3.20
C ALA A 27 12.33 11.67 4.61
N ILE A 28 11.66 11.11 5.63
CA ILE A 28 11.85 11.46 7.04
C ILE A 28 13.31 11.20 7.46
N ALA A 29 13.85 10.00 7.15
CA ALA A 29 15.22 9.65 7.51
C ALA A 29 16.26 10.60 6.89
N ALA A 30 16.06 10.94 5.63
CA ALA A 30 16.94 11.88 4.92
C ALA A 30 16.86 13.30 5.50
N ALA A 31 15.66 13.77 5.80
CA ALA A 31 15.44 15.10 6.38
C ALA A 31 16.00 15.19 7.79
N ASP A 32 15.79 14.19 8.64
CA ASP A 32 16.36 14.10 10.00
C ASP A 32 17.90 14.03 9.97
N SER A 33 18.50 13.62 8.84
CA SER A 33 19.95 13.65 8.62
C SER A 33 20.46 15.02 8.09
N GLY A 34 19.58 16.04 8.01
CA GLY A 34 19.94 17.39 7.62
C GLY A 34 19.88 17.67 6.11
N CYS A 35 19.36 16.76 5.30
CA CYS A 35 19.18 16.97 3.87
C CYS A 35 17.90 17.77 3.57
N ARG A 36 17.94 18.60 2.52
CA ARG A 36 16.74 19.16 1.93
C ARG A 36 16.07 18.07 1.10
N VAL A 37 14.83 17.70 1.45
CA VAL A 37 14.12 16.59 0.83
C VAL A 37 12.85 17.05 0.14
N LEU A 38 12.59 16.53 -1.06
CA LEU A 38 11.34 16.70 -1.79
C LEU A 38 10.77 15.35 -2.16
N VAL A 39 9.49 15.14 -1.84
CA VAL A 39 8.70 13.97 -2.26
C VAL A 39 7.79 14.39 -3.41
N ALA A 40 7.83 13.64 -4.52
CA ALA A 40 6.86 13.74 -5.61
C ALA A 40 5.89 12.55 -5.50
N GLU A 41 4.62 12.84 -5.15
CA GLU A 41 3.57 11.84 -4.96
C GLU A 41 2.43 12.06 -5.95
N GLN A 42 2.05 10.99 -6.67
CA GLN A 42 1.02 11.06 -7.72
C GLN A 42 -0.40 11.23 -7.17
N THR A 43 -0.65 10.80 -5.96
CA THR A 43 -1.96 10.93 -5.30
C THR A 43 -2.03 12.16 -4.38
N GLY A 44 -3.15 12.35 -3.71
CA GLY A 44 -3.34 13.43 -2.74
C GLY A 44 -2.99 13.05 -1.31
N SER A 45 -2.35 11.90 -1.09
CA SER A 45 -2.06 11.37 0.25
C SER A 45 -0.74 10.63 0.30
N LEU A 46 -0.08 10.63 1.46
CA LEU A 46 1.03 9.72 1.76
C LEU A 46 0.50 8.34 2.19
N GLY A 47 1.39 7.34 2.18
CA GLY A 47 1.10 5.99 2.68
C GLY A 47 0.82 4.94 1.60
N GLY A 48 0.60 5.35 0.35
CA GLY A 48 0.48 4.44 -0.80
C GLY A 48 -0.49 3.28 -0.57
N ALA A 49 -0.04 2.03 -0.70
CA ALA A 49 -0.89 0.85 -0.56
C ALA A 49 -1.58 0.76 0.81
N ALA A 50 -0.94 1.20 1.89
CA ALA A 50 -1.53 1.16 3.24
C ALA A 50 -2.73 2.13 3.39
N VAL A 51 -2.69 3.27 2.70
CA VAL A 51 -3.73 4.31 2.75
C VAL A 51 -4.68 4.17 1.56
N ASN A 52 -4.16 4.36 0.35
CA ASN A 52 -4.97 4.35 -0.87
C ASN A 52 -5.45 2.95 -1.27
N GLY A 53 -4.63 1.92 -1.01
CA GLY A 53 -4.97 0.53 -1.27
C GLY A 53 -5.69 -0.17 -0.11
N LEU A 54 -5.92 0.51 1.02
CA LEU A 54 -6.56 -0.05 2.23
C LEU A 54 -5.88 -1.34 2.73
N VAL A 55 -4.56 -1.44 2.53
CA VAL A 55 -3.77 -2.60 2.96
C VAL A 55 -3.54 -2.50 4.47
N VAL A 56 -4.55 -2.87 5.22
CA VAL A 56 -4.57 -3.05 6.66
C VAL A 56 -4.47 -4.57 6.91
N PRO A 57 -3.54 -5.07 7.66
CA PRO A 57 -2.64 -4.50 8.65
C PRO A 57 -1.23 -4.17 8.12
N MET A 58 -0.42 -3.50 8.95
CA MET A 58 1.00 -3.28 8.72
C MET A 58 1.80 -4.47 9.27
N MET A 59 2.26 -5.33 8.37
CA MET A 59 2.97 -6.57 8.74
C MET A 59 4.49 -6.40 8.57
N ASN A 60 5.26 -7.17 9.36
CA ASN A 60 6.72 -7.31 9.21
C ASN A 60 7.50 -5.98 9.23
N THR A 61 7.10 -5.06 10.11
CA THR A 61 7.77 -3.76 10.25
C THR A 61 9.10 -3.82 11.01
N GLY A 62 9.53 -5.01 11.43
CA GLY A 62 10.72 -5.20 12.22
C GLY A 62 11.58 -6.39 11.81
N ILE A 63 12.77 -6.47 12.39
CA ILE A 63 13.67 -7.62 12.29
C ILE A 63 13.31 -8.63 13.39
N PRO A 64 13.37 -9.95 13.14
CA PRO A 64 13.17 -10.95 14.18
C PRO A 64 14.04 -10.66 15.41
N GLY A 65 13.43 -10.59 16.60
CA GLY A 65 14.08 -10.21 17.85
C GLY A 65 14.20 -8.69 18.09
N ASN A 66 13.91 -7.85 17.08
CA ASN A 66 13.81 -6.40 17.23
C ASN A 66 12.70 -5.85 16.31
N PRO A 67 11.43 -6.04 16.67
CA PRO A 67 10.28 -5.71 15.82
C PRO A 67 10.16 -4.20 15.53
N GLN A 68 10.81 -3.36 16.30
CA GLN A 68 10.83 -1.91 16.10
C GLN A 68 12.26 -1.40 15.86
N CYS A 69 12.97 -2.02 14.93
CA CYS A 69 14.34 -1.66 14.60
C CYS A 69 14.50 -0.24 14.02
N SER A 70 13.47 0.27 13.34
CA SER A 70 13.45 1.62 12.78
C SER A 70 12.91 2.63 13.79
N TYR A 71 13.66 3.73 14.05
CA TYR A 71 13.17 4.82 14.89
C TYR A 71 11.95 5.52 14.27
N ILE A 72 11.82 5.54 12.96
CA ILE A 72 10.66 6.11 12.25
C ILE A 72 9.43 5.25 12.50
N SER A 73 9.56 3.92 12.47
CA SER A 73 8.46 3.02 12.82
C SER A 73 7.95 3.27 14.25
N ARG A 74 8.85 3.53 15.19
CA ARG A 74 8.46 3.88 16.56
C ARG A 74 7.76 5.23 16.65
N ARG A 75 8.24 6.24 15.91
CA ARG A 75 7.59 7.57 15.86
C ARG A 75 6.18 7.44 15.30
N LEU A 76 6.03 6.73 14.17
CA LEU A 76 4.73 6.49 13.55
C LEU A 76 3.79 5.72 14.48
N HIS A 77 4.29 4.66 15.14
CA HIS A 77 3.49 3.88 16.06
C HIS A 77 3.00 4.73 17.26
N ASN A 78 3.88 5.55 17.86
CA ASN A 78 3.52 6.44 18.94
C ASN A 78 2.46 7.47 18.50
N GLU A 79 2.63 8.08 17.34
CA GLU A 79 1.68 9.02 16.76
C GLU A 79 0.29 8.39 16.54
N LEU A 80 0.28 7.15 16.04
CA LEU A 80 -0.96 6.39 15.85
C LEU A 80 -1.60 5.97 17.18
N LEU A 81 -0.83 5.60 18.19
CA LEU A 81 -1.36 5.32 19.54
C LEU A 81 -1.99 6.56 20.17
N GLU A 82 -1.29 7.69 20.13
CA GLU A 82 -1.76 8.96 20.69
C GLU A 82 -3.06 9.45 20.01
N SER A 83 -3.17 9.26 18.69
CA SER A 83 -4.38 9.60 17.93
C SER A 83 -5.50 8.57 18.04
N GLY A 84 -5.25 7.42 18.69
CA GLY A 84 -6.20 6.29 18.70
C GLY A 84 -6.30 5.58 17.35
N GLY A 85 -5.31 5.73 16.49
CA GLY A 85 -5.27 5.20 15.13
C GLY A 85 -4.68 3.81 14.98
N ALA A 86 -4.08 3.23 16.03
CA ALA A 86 -3.55 1.87 15.99
C ALA A 86 -3.73 1.14 17.32
N ASP A 87 -3.68 -0.18 17.28
CA ASP A 87 -3.60 -1.01 18.49
C ASP A 87 -2.19 -1.03 19.09
N ALA A 88 -2.07 -1.59 20.29
CA ALA A 88 -0.79 -1.66 21.01
C ALA A 88 0.30 -2.44 20.25
N SER A 89 -0.07 -3.31 19.33
CA SER A 89 0.87 -4.02 18.47
C SER A 89 1.38 -3.16 17.31
N GLY A 90 0.65 -2.10 16.95
CA GLY A 90 0.87 -1.28 15.75
C GLY A 90 0.55 -2.01 14.44
N MET A 91 0.03 -3.23 14.52
CA MET A 91 -0.29 -4.01 13.33
C MET A 91 -1.57 -3.50 12.67
N ASN A 92 -2.63 -3.33 13.46
CA ASN A 92 -3.91 -2.87 12.95
C ASN A 92 -4.04 -1.36 13.14
N PHE A 93 -4.39 -0.66 12.09
CA PHE A 93 -4.47 0.81 12.08
C PHE A 93 -5.71 1.31 11.32
N ASP A 94 -6.03 2.56 11.53
CA ASP A 94 -6.98 3.32 10.70
C ASP A 94 -6.23 3.99 9.55
N PRO A 95 -6.56 3.71 8.29
CA PRO A 95 -5.85 4.28 7.13
C PRO A 95 -5.86 5.81 7.09
N ILE A 96 -6.95 6.45 7.53
CA ILE A 96 -7.05 7.93 7.54
C ILE A 96 -6.13 8.52 8.61
N LEU A 97 -6.06 7.90 9.79
CA LEU A 97 -5.16 8.36 10.83
C LEU A 97 -3.69 8.05 10.50
N LEU A 98 -3.43 6.96 9.75
CA LEU A 98 -2.10 6.67 9.20
C LEU A 98 -1.65 7.76 8.21
N GLU A 99 -2.53 8.15 7.28
CA GLU A 99 -2.28 9.26 6.35
C GLU A 99 -1.87 10.53 7.11
N ALA A 100 -2.71 10.97 8.05
CA ALA A 100 -2.46 12.17 8.84
C ALA A 100 -1.15 12.08 9.65
N ALA A 101 -0.82 10.91 10.21
CA ALA A 101 0.41 10.69 10.95
C ALA A 101 1.65 10.78 10.06
N LEU A 102 1.62 10.16 8.87
CA LEU A 102 2.73 10.23 7.91
C LEU A 102 2.95 11.66 7.39
N GLU A 103 1.89 12.38 7.08
CA GLU A 103 1.97 13.77 6.62
C GLU A 103 2.54 14.68 7.71
N ARG A 104 2.10 14.51 8.96
CA ARG A 104 2.64 15.26 10.10
C ARG A 104 4.12 14.95 10.30
N LEU A 105 4.51 13.68 10.37
CA LEU A 105 5.90 13.29 10.54
C LEU A 105 6.81 13.82 9.43
N CYS A 106 6.36 13.79 8.19
CA CYS A 106 7.10 14.39 7.06
C CYS A 106 7.24 15.90 7.20
N THR A 107 6.15 16.60 7.50
CA THR A 107 6.18 18.07 7.62
C THR A 107 7.00 18.54 8.82
N ASP A 108 6.91 17.86 9.96
CA ASP A 108 7.69 18.17 11.16
C ASP A 108 9.19 17.93 10.95
N SER A 109 9.55 16.96 10.10
CA SER A 109 10.94 16.74 9.66
C SER A 109 11.40 17.72 8.57
N GLY A 110 10.55 18.63 8.11
CA GLY A 110 10.87 19.63 7.07
C GLY A 110 10.88 19.09 5.65
N VAL A 111 10.25 17.96 5.41
CA VAL A 111 10.09 17.40 4.05
C VAL A 111 9.12 18.27 3.24
N ARG A 112 9.54 18.67 2.04
CA ARG A 112 8.63 19.28 1.06
C ARG A 112 7.89 18.19 0.31
N ILE A 113 6.56 18.21 0.33
CA ILE A 113 5.71 17.25 -0.39
C ILE A 113 5.07 17.95 -1.58
N CYS A 114 5.11 17.29 -2.74
CA CYS A 114 4.41 17.68 -3.95
C CYS A 114 3.39 16.61 -4.30
N PHE A 115 2.16 16.79 -3.84
CA PHE A 115 1.04 15.92 -4.19
C PHE A 115 0.56 16.13 -5.63
N TYR A 116 -0.20 15.19 -6.16
CA TYR A 116 -0.73 15.19 -7.52
C TYR A 116 0.37 15.43 -8.57
N THR A 117 1.56 14.90 -8.30
CA THR A 117 2.76 15.10 -9.09
C THR A 117 3.31 13.74 -9.52
N THR A 118 3.01 13.35 -10.75
CA THR A 118 3.35 12.04 -11.31
C THR A 118 4.71 12.11 -12.01
N LEU A 119 5.57 11.12 -11.76
CA LEU A 119 6.81 10.90 -12.46
C LEU A 119 6.52 10.56 -13.94
N ALA A 120 7.04 11.35 -14.85
CA ALA A 120 6.88 11.14 -16.30
C ALA A 120 8.13 10.56 -16.93
N ASP A 121 9.32 11.06 -16.54
CA ASP A 121 10.59 10.60 -17.13
C ASP A 121 11.78 10.91 -16.20
N ALA A 122 12.96 10.38 -16.53
CA ALA A 122 14.23 10.65 -15.86
C ALA A 122 15.24 11.26 -16.85
N VAL A 123 15.94 12.29 -16.41
CA VAL A 123 17.05 12.88 -17.15
C VAL A 123 18.36 12.34 -16.60
N THR A 124 19.11 11.62 -17.43
CA THR A 124 20.37 10.98 -17.02
C THR A 124 21.57 11.64 -17.70
N GLU A 125 22.65 11.75 -16.97
CA GLU A 125 23.97 12.14 -17.44
C GLU A 125 24.97 11.01 -17.16
N GLY A 126 25.25 10.20 -18.17
CA GLY A 126 25.96 8.93 -17.99
C GLY A 126 25.15 8.00 -17.08
N ASN A 127 25.73 7.57 -15.96
CA ASN A 127 25.09 6.67 -14.99
C ASN A 127 24.46 7.42 -13.80
N LYS A 128 24.17 8.70 -13.96
CA LYS A 128 23.55 9.50 -12.89
C LYS A 128 22.25 10.11 -13.36
N ILE A 129 21.24 10.07 -12.53
CA ILE A 129 20.04 10.87 -12.70
C ILE A 129 20.38 12.28 -12.22
N SER A 130 20.17 13.29 -13.06
CA SER A 130 20.35 14.71 -12.71
C SER A 130 19.05 15.41 -12.39
N GLU A 131 17.98 15.03 -13.08
CA GLU A 131 16.63 15.58 -12.90
C GLU A 131 15.58 14.49 -13.17
N ILE A 132 14.39 14.72 -12.67
CA ILE A 132 13.18 13.98 -13.09
C ILE A 132 12.25 14.95 -13.81
N VAL A 133 11.51 14.42 -14.78
CA VAL A 133 10.38 15.09 -15.41
C VAL A 133 9.11 14.62 -14.70
N VAL A 134 8.28 15.55 -14.31
CA VAL A 134 6.99 15.27 -13.67
C VAL A 134 5.88 15.99 -14.40
N VAL A 135 4.66 15.44 -14.26
CA VAL A 135 3.43 16.10 -14.70
C VAL A 135 2.53 16.34 -13.50
N ASN A 136 1.99 17.53 -13.40
CA ASN A 136 1.02 17.92 -12.40
C ASN A 136 -0.01 18.90 -12.97
N LYS A 137 -0.82 19.53 -12.12
CA LYS A 137 -1.87 20.46 -12.55
C LYS A 137 -1.34 21.67 -13.33
N ASN A 138 -0.06 22.04 -13.15
CA ASN A 138 0.59 23.14 -13.84
C ASN A 138 1.22 22.72 -15.19
N GLY A 139 1.11 21.44 -15.56
CA GLY A 139 1.74 20.87 -16.75
C GLY A 139 3.04 20.11 -16.43
N LEU A 140 3.89 20.00 -17.44
CA LEU A 140 5.21 19.35 -17.32
C LEU A 140 6.21 20.29 -16.64
N GLY A 141 7.04 19.71 -15.76
CA GLY A 141 8.12 20.42 -15.08
C GLY A 141 9.27 19.49 -14.73
N ARG A 142 10.40 20.07 -14.35
CA ARG A 142 11.57 19.31 -13.89
C ARG A 142 11.81 19.52 -12.40
N ILE A 143 12.30 18.47 -11.74
CA ILE A 143 12.78 18.53 -10.37
C ILE A 143 14.23 18.06 -10.37
N ARG A 144 15.13 18.88 -9.82
CA ARG A 144 16.56 18.60 -9.72
C ARG A 144 16.91 18.01 -8.36
N GLY A 145 17.81 17.02 -8.34
CA GLY A 145 18.31 16.42 -7.14
C GLY A 145 19.75 15.99 -7.25
N LYS A 146 20.42 15.80 -6.10
CA LYS A 146 21.74 15.18 -6.04
C LYS A 146 21.62 13.67 -5.93
N ILE A 147 20.59 13.19 -5.22
CA ILE A 147 20.27 11.80 -5.01
C ILE A 147 18.77 11.62 -5.28
N PHE A 148 18.42 10.51 -5.92
CA PHE A 148 17.04 10.13 -6.20
C PHE A 148 16.75 8.79 -5.54
N ILE A 149 15.58 8.69 -4.91
CA ILE A 149 15.08 7.46 -4.30
C ILE A 149 13.84 7.02 -5.06
N ASP A 150 13.89 5.82 -5.63
CA ASP A 150 12.74 5.20 -6.26
C ASP A 150 11.89 4.50 -5.19
N ALA A 151 10.72 5.04 -4.93
CA ALA A 151 9.71 4.51 -4.02
C ALA A 151 8.34 4.47 -4.70
N THR A 152 8.33 4.35 -6.03
CA THR A 152 7.12 4.38 -6.86
C THR A 152 6.24 3.14 -6.70
N GLY A 153 6.78 2.06 -6.14
CA GLY A 153 6.11 0.76 -5.99
C GLY A 153 6.46 -0.20 -7.11
N ASP A 154 6.53 0.27 -8.34
CA ASP A 154 6.79 -0.55 -9.53
C ASP A 154 8.17 -0.28 -10.17
N GLY A 155 9.02 0.52 -9.52
CA GLY A 155 10.36 0.83 -10.03
C GLY A 155 10.35 1.81 -11.20
N ASP A 156 9.36 2.66 -11.28
CA ASP A 156 9.15 3.59 -12.39
C ASP A 156 10.35 4.48 -12.68
N LEU A 157 10.99 5.02 -11.64
CA LEU A 157 12.17 5.86 -11.82
C LEU A 157 13.34 5.06 -12.35
N SER A 158 13.57 3.87 -11.78
CA SER A 158 14.68 2.99 -12.16
C SER A 158 14.58 2.55 -13.61
N ILE A 159 13.37 2.18 -14.04
CA ILE A 159 13.11 1.79 -15.43
C ILE A 159 13.34 2.97 -16.39
N ARG A 160 12.83 4.15 -16.07
CA ARG A 160 13.02 5.36 -16.89
C ARG A 160 14.47 5.83 -16.93
N ALA A 161 15.24 5.51 -15.89
CA ALA A 161 16.69 5.76 -15.88
C ALA A 161 17.49 4.68 -16.63
N GLY A 162 16.86 3.66 -17.20
CA GLY A 162 17.51 2.62 -17.99
C GLY A 162 18.09 1.45 -17.17
N SER A 163 17.66 1.28 -15.92
CA SER A 163 18.08 0.14 -15.10
C SER A 163 17.50 -1.17 -15.64
N GLU A 164 18.27 -2.25 -15.55
CA GLU A 164 17.77 -3.59 -15.81
C GLU A 164 16.76 -3.98 -14.71
N TYR A 165 15.71 -4.69 -15.11
CA TYR A 165 14.67 -5.18 -14.20
C TYR A 165 14.13 -6.53 -14.65
N THR A 166 13.47 -7.22 -13.73
CA THR A 166 12.74 -8.46 -14.02
C THR A 166 11.27 -8.25 -13.67
N LYS A 167 10.37 -8.85 -14.44
CA LYS A 167 8.93 -8.76 -14.25
C LYS A 167 8.31 -10.14 -14.41
N GLY A 168 7.42 -10.48 -13.50
CA GLY A 168 6.73 -11.76 -13.49
C GLY A 168 7.62 -12.95 -13.14
N ASP A 169 7.01 -14.12 -13.13
CA ASP A 169 7.69 -15.39 -12.93
C ASP A 169 8.58 -15.71 -14.13
N PRO A 170 9.86 -16.07 -13.93
CA PRO A 170 10.80 -16.27 -15.04
C PRO A 170 10.46 -17.44 -15.98
N GLN A 171 9.58 -18.37 -15.56
CA GLN A 171 9.17 -19.51 -16.38
C GLN A 171 7.85 -19.27 -17.10
N THR A 172 6.91 -18.61 -16.45
CA THR A 172 5.54 -18.42 -16.96
C THR A 172 5.26 -17.00 -17.44
N GLY A 173 6.09 -16.02 -17.07
CA GLY A 173 5.87 -14.60 -17.34
C GLY A 173 4.73 -13.98 -16.53
N LYS A 174 4.07 -14.75 -15.67
CA LYS A 174 2.88 -14.28 -14.93
C LYS A 174 3.29 -13.48 -13.71
N ASN A 175 2.57 -12.39 -13.48
CA ASN A 175 2.63 -11.64 -12.22
C ASN A 175 1.86 -12.36 -11.10
N GLN A 176 2.06 -11.92 -9.87
CA GLN A 176 1.18 -12.32 -8.76
C GLN A 176 -0.24 -11.83 -9.02
N ALA A 177 -1.21 -12.51 -8.42
CA ALA A 177 -2.59 -12.04 -8.43
C ALA A 177 -2.69 -10.63 -7.85
N VAL A 178 -3.53 -9.81 -8.44
CA VAL A 178 -3.90 -8.49 -7.91
C VAL A 178 -5.23 -8.61 -7.20
N SER A 179 -5.37 -8.01 -6.03
CA SER A 179 -6.63 -8.01 -5.30
C SER A 179 -7.17 -6.60 -5.11
N LEU A 180 -8.49 -6.50 -5.06
CA LEU A 180 -9.18 -5.30 -4.61
C LEU A 180 -9.38 -5.35 -3.10
N ARG A 181 -9.27 -4.19 -2.46
CA ARG A 181 -9.65 -4.03 -1.06
C ARG A 181 -10.80 -3.06 -0.92
N TYR A 182 -11.68 -3.37 0.01
CA TYR A 182 -12.83 -2.52 0.33
C TYR A 182 -13.15 -2.61 1.82
N LEU A 183 -13.85 -1.60 2.31
CA LEU A 183 -14.31 -1.53 3.70
C LEU A 183 -15.81 -1.79 3.75
N VAL A 184 -16.23 -2.65 4.68
CA VAL A 184 -17.65 -2.85 5.01
C VAL A 184 -17.87 -2.35 6.43
N SER A 185 -18.86 -1.47 6.60
CA SER A 185 -19.28 -0.96 7.90
C SER A 185 -20.64 -1.50 8.31
N GLY A 186 -20.99 -1.32 9.59
CA GLY A 186 -22.26 -1.81 10.13
C GLY A 186 -22.28 -3.30 10.46
N ILE A 187 -21.11 -3.94 10.52
CA ILE A 187 -20.97 -5.35 10.89
C ILE A 187 -21.12 -5.48 12.40
N ASP A 188 -21.96 -6.43 12.83
CA ASP A 188 -21.98 -6.92 14.21
C ASP A 188 -20.72 -7.75 14.46
N THR A 189 -19.68 -7.09 14.98
CA THR A 189 -18.37 -7.72 15.17
C THR A 189 -18.38 -8.86 16.17
N GLU A 190 -19.31 -8.87 17.15
CA GLU A 190 -19.43 -9.98 18.11
C GLU A 190 -19.98 -11.24 17.45
N LYS A 191 -21.05 -11.11 16.67
CA LYS A 191 -21.60 -12.21 15.89
C LYS A 191 -20.64 -12.70 14.83
N PHE A 192 -20.02 -11.77 14.11
CA PHE A 192 -19.06 -12.14 13.08
C PHE A 192 -17.82 -12.80 13.67
N GLY A 193 -17.27 -12.29 14.77
CA GLY A 193 -16.16 -12.90 15.48
C GLY A 193 -16.50 -14.29 16.04
N SER A 194 -17.72 -14.49 16.56
CA SER A 194 -18.19 -15.81 17.00
C SER A 194 -18.29 -16.78 15.84
N PHE A 195 -18.85 -16.34 14.72
CA PHE A 195 -18.93 -17.14 13.50
C PHE A 195 -17.54 -17.52 12.97
N ILE A 196 -16.59 -16.59 12.94
CA ILE A 196 -15.20 -16.87 12.54
C ILE A 196 -14.56 -17.89 13.49
N ARG A 197 -14.69 -17.73 14.81
CA ARG A 197 -14.16 -18.69 15.78
C ARG A 197 -14.75 -20.08 15.61
N GLU A 198 -16.06 -20.17 15.43
CA GLU A 198 -16.74 -21.47 15.31
C GLU A 198 -16.43 -22.15 13.99
N THR A 199 -16.37 -21.40 12.92
CA THR A 199 -16.22 -21.96 11.59
C THR A 199 -14.76 -22.10 11.18
N VAL A 200 -13.97 -21.04 11.27
CA VAL A 200 -12.58 -21.02 10.76
C VAL A 200 -11.65 -21.75 11.72
N ILE A 201 -11.72 -21.44 13.02
CA ILE A 201 -10.80 -22.01 14.00
C ILE A 201 -11.08 -23.50 14.25
N LYS A 202 -12.34 -23.89 14.39
CA LYS A 202 -12.73 -25.30 14.62
C LYS A 202 -12.47 -26.21 13.42
N THR A 203 -12.49 -25.67 12.21
CA THR A 203 -12.25 -26.45 10.99
C THR A 203 -10.80 -26.47 10.54
N GLY A 204 -9.89 -25.86 11.33
CA GLY A 204 -8.47 -25.81 11.00
C GLY A 204 -8.13 -24.77 9.95
N GLY A 205 -8.97 -23.76 9.78
CA GLY A 205 -8.68 -22.60 8.95
C GLY A 205 -7.41 -21.88 9.41
N ILE A 206 -6.58 -21.47 8.48
CA ILE A 206 -5.28 -20.90 8.75
C ILE A 206 -5.44 -19.41 9.08
N GLY A 207 -4.83 -18.96 10.21
CA GLY A 207 -4.61 -17.54 10.46
C GLY A 207 -5.83 -16.73 10.89
N ALA A 208 -6.71 -17.31 11.71
CA ALA A 208 -7.75 -16.53 12.37
C ALA A 208 -7.32 -16.17 13.79
N ASP A 209 -7.20 -14.87 14.07
CA ASP A 209 -7.04 -14.32 15.41
C ASP A 209 -8.21 -13.37 15.69
N CYS A 210 -8.96 -13.70 16.74
CA CYS A 210 -10.14 -12.97 17.14
C CYS A 210 -10.13 -12.81 18.66
N ASP A 211 -10.12 -11.60 19.15
CA ASP A 211 -10.14 -11.32 20.58
C ASP A 211 -11.51 -11.65 21.24
N ALA A 212 -11.57 -11.55 22.57
CA ALA A 212 -12.78 -11.84 23.33
C ALA A 212 -13.97 -10.92 22.98
N ASN A 213 -13.69 -9.75 22.39
CA ASN A 213 -14.71 -8.78 21.97
C ASN A 213 -15.14 -8.97 20.51
N GLY A 214 -14.75 -10.07 19.87
CA GLY A 214 -15.07 -10.35 18.47
C GLY A 214 -14.27 -9.53 17.47
N ARG A 215 -13.22 -8.82 17.91
CA ARG A 215 -12.35 -8.10 17.02
C ARG A 215 -11.44 -9.08 16.29
N ILE A 216 -11.43 -9.00 14.98
CA ILE A 216 -10.61 -9.84 14.11
C ILE A 216 -9.32 -9.08 13.80
N SER A 217 -8.18 -9.56 14.33
CA SER A 217 -6.87 -9.05 13.93
C SER A 217 -6.56 -9.47 12.50
N VAL A 218 -6.81 -10.73 12.20
CA VAL A 218 -6.70 -11.32 10.87
C VAL A 218 -7.63 -12.52 10.76
N ALA A 219 -8.33 -12.64 9.64
CA ALA A 219 -8.94 -13.89 9.21
C ALA A 219 -8.55 -14.10 7.75
N CYS A 220 -7.80 -15.17 7.50
CA CYS A 220 -7.29 -15.50 6.18
C CYS A 220 -7.60 -16.97 5.89
N CYS A 221 -8.17 -17.24 4.75
CA CYS A 221 -8.54 -18.57 4.30
C CYS A 221 -8.04 -18.79 2.87
N PRO A 222 -6.78 -19.15 2.67
CA PRO A 222 -6.25 -19.43 1.35
C PRO A 222 -6.56 -20.84 0.88
N GLY A 223 -6.91 -20.99 -0.39
CA GLY A 223 -6.99 -22.27 -1.10
C GLY A 223 -8.20 -23.16 -0.79
N ASP A 224 -8.18 -24.38 -1.29
CA ASP A 224 -9.32 -25.30 -1.34
C ASP A 224 -9.79 -25.87 0.01
N ARG A 225 -9.10 -25.60 1.09
CA ARG A 225 -9.37 -26.19 2.42
C ARG A 225 -9.93 -25.19 3.44
N TRP A 226 -10.49 -24.11 2.99
CA TRP A 226 -11.03 -23.15 3.92
C TRP A 226 -12.47 -23.45 4.34
N ALA A 227 -12.81 -22.94 5.51
CA ALA A 227 -14.09 -23.25 6.16
C ALA A 227 -15.33 -22.83 5.36
N PHE A 228 -15.19 -21.87 4.46
CA PHE A 228 -16.28 -21.36 3.62
C PHE A 228 -16.25 -21.92 2.20
N ALA A 229 -15.35 -22.84 1.87
CA ALA A 229 -15.23 -23.37 0.51
C ALA A 229 -16.59 -23.83 -0.04
N GLY A 230 -17.36 -24.60 0.75
CA GLY A 230 -18.68 -25.05 0.34
C GLY A 230 -19.67 -23.91 0.08
N THR A 231 -19.65 -22.87 0.90
CA THR A 231 -20.53 -21.69 0.73
C THR A 231 -20.17 -20.92 -0.54
N PHE A 232 -18.88 -20.75 -0.81
CA PHE A 232 -18.41 -20.08 -2.02
C PHE A 232 -18.64 -20.92 -3.28
N ASP A 233 -18.48 -22.25 -3.19
CA ASP A 233 -18.82 -23.17 -4.28
C ASP A 233 -20.31 -23.11 -4.64
N GLU A 234 -21.18 -23.00 -3.65
CA GLU A 234 -22.61 -22.84 -3.87
C GLU A 234 -22.95 -21.50 -4.49
N ALA A 235 -22.36 -20.40 -3.98
CA ALA A 235 -22.54 -19.07 -4.53
C ALA A 235 -22.03 -18.97 -5.98
N GLN A 236 -20.89 -19.61 -6.30
CA GLN A 236 -20.39 -19.71 -7.67
C GLN A 236 -21.35 -20.49 -8.57
N LYS A 237 -21.89 -21.64 -8.12
CA LYS A 237 -22.88 -22.43 -8.90
C LYS A 237 -24.17 -21.65 -9.16
N ASN A 238 -24.55 -20.80 -8.24
CA ASN A 238 -25.73 -19.94 -8.36
C ASN A 238 -25.50 -18.71 -9.24
N GLY A 239 -24.24 -18.40 -9.59
CA GLY A 239 -23.85 -17.21 -10.34
C GLY A 239 -23.73 -15.95 -9.49
N ASP A 240 -23.72 -16.07 -8.17
CA ASP A 240 -23.54 -14.95 -7.23
C ASP A 240 -22.06 -14.51 -7.14
N LEU A 241 -21.13 -15.45 -7.38
CA LEU A 241 -19.69 -15.23 -7.38
C LEU A 241 -19.05 -15.79 -8.65
N THR A 242 -17.87 -15.24 -9.00
CA THR A 242 -17.03 -15.75 -10.06
C THR A 242 -16.00 -16.75 -9.54
N GLU A 243 -15.23 -17.37 -10.42
CA GLU A 243 -14.11 -18.24 -10.02
C GLU A 243 -13.03 -17.47 -9.25
N ASP A 244 -12.74 -16.24 -9.67
CA ASP A 244 -11.74 -15.37 -9.02
C ASP A 244 -12.14 -14.98 -7.59
N ASP A 245 -13.43 -14.82 -7.31
CA ASP A 245 -13.94 -14.49 -5.97
C ASP A 245 -13.80 -15.65 -4.98
N ARG A 246 -13.66 -16.88 -5.47
CA ARG A 246 -13.71 -18.12 -4.69
C ARG A 246 -12.37 -18.50 -4.07
N ILE A 247 -11.26 -18.10 -4.65
CA ILE A 247 -9.93 -18.70 -4.40
C ILE A 247 -9.33 -18.20 -3.08
N TYR A 248 -9.67 -17.00 -2.67
CA TYR A 248 -9.03 -16.35 -1.53
C TYR A 248 -10.00 -15.43 -0.80
N TRP A 249 -9.90 -15.42 0.52
CA TRP A 249 -10.65 -14.49 1.35
C TRP A 249 -9.80 -14.04 2.54
N GLN A 250 -9.82 -12.75 2.81
CA GLN A 250 -9.12 -12.17 3.93
C GLN A 250 -9.90 -10.98 4.50
N GLY A 251 -10.01 -10.92 5.83
CA GLY A 251 -10.68 -9.84 6.52
C GLY A 251 -9.87 -9.36 7.73
N PHE A 252 -9.88 -8.06 7.96
CA PHE A 252 -9.20 -7.40 9.06
C PHE A 252 -10.10 -6.35 9.68
N SER A 253 -10.22 -6.30 11.00
CA SER A 253 -10.88 -5.19 11.67
C SER A 253 -10.07 -3.90 11.51
N VAL A 254 -10.73 -2.83 11.10
CA VAL A 254 -10.10 -1.50 11.06
C VAL A 254 -10.08 -0.93 12.47
N TYR A 255 -8.89 -0.58 12.95
CA TYR A 255 -8.75 -0.05 14.31
C TYR A 255 -9.48 1.30 14.45
N GLY A 256 -10.06 1.54 15.62
CA GLY A 256 -10.84 2.75 15.90
C GLY A 256 -12.21 2.83 15.22
N ARG A 257 -12.52 1.94 14.24
CA ARG A 257 -13.80 1.92 13.52
C ARG A 257 -14.62 0.70 13.90
N ARG A 258 -15.43 0.85 14.95
CA ARG A 258 -16.32 -0.23 15.40
C ARG A 258 -17.24 -0.69 14.25
N GLY A 259 -17.30 -2.01 14.06
CA GLY A 259 -18.14 -2.61 13.02
C GLY A 259 -17.63 -2.39 11.59
N CYS A 260 -16.37 -2.01 11.42
CA CYS A 260 -15.74 -1.86 10.11
C CYS A 260 -14.69 -2.94 9.91
N ILE A 261 -14.78 -3.66 8.79
CA ILE A 261 -13.83 -4.69 8.37
C ILE A 261 -13.32 -4.35 6.98
N ALA A 262 -12.00 -4.43 6.82
CA ALA A 262 -11.33 -4.38 5.52
C ALA A 262 -11.25 -5.78 4.94
N PHE A 263 -11.78 -5.97 3.74
CA PHE A 263 -11.70 -7.21 3.00
C PHE A 263 -10.68 -7.12 1.87
N ASN A 264 -10.00 -8.24 1.63
CA ASN A 264 -9.09 -8.42 0.51
C ASN A 264 -9.68 -9.51 -0.40
N ASN A 265 -10.49 -9.11 -1.36
CA ASN A 265 -11.24 -9.97 -2.28
C ASN A 265 -12.00 -9.07 -3.29
N PRO A 266 -12.15 -9.44 -4.58
CA PRO A 266 -11.63 -10.64 -5.23
C PRO A 266 -10.14 -10.58 -5.56
N GLU A 267 -9.56 -11.71 -5.97
CA GLU A 267 -8.22 -11.80 -6.54
C GLU A 267 -8.30 -12.07 -8.05
N PHE A 268 -7.52 -11.32 -8.81
CA PHE A 268 -7.45 -11.42 -10.26
C PHE A 268 -6.16 -12.12 -10.68
N PHE A 269 -6.30 -13.28 -11.34
CA PHE A 269 -5.20 -14.07 -11.89
C PHE A 269 -4.98 -13.83 -13.37
N THR A 270 -5.95 -13.18 -14.02
CA THR A 270 -5.89 -12.65 -15.37
C THR A 270 -6.05 -11.15 -15.31
N HIS A 271 -5.54 -10.41 -16.29
CA HIS A 271 -5.52 -8.94 -16.22
C HIS A 271 -4.88 -8.44 -14.91
N ASN A 272 -3.71 -8.99 -14.60
CA ASN A 272 -3.03 -8.75 -13.33
C ASN A 272 -1.68 -8.04 -13.49
N ASP A 273 -1.50 -7.32 -14.58
CA ASP A 273 -0.34 -6.47 -14.78
C ASP A 273 -0.55 -5.09 -14.16
N GLY A 274 -0.04 -4.92 -12.94
CA GLY A 274 -0.12 -3.64 -12.22
C GLY A 274 0.62 -2.48 -12.90
N THR A 275 1.37 -2.74 -13.98
CA THR A 275 2.05 -1.72 -14.79
C THR A 275 1.31 -1.41 -16.09
N ASP A 276 0.20 -2.07 -16.35
CA ASP A 276 -0.65 -1.86 -17.52
C ASP A 276 -1.94 -1.11 -17.13
N SER A 277 -2.22 0.00 -17.81
CA SER A 277 -3.38 0.84 -17.49
C SER A 277 -4.72 0.18 -17.83
N ASP A 278 -4.75 -0.71 -18.81
CA ASP A 278 -5.97 -1.40 -19.21
C ASP A 278 -6.31 -2.49 -18.21
N ASP A 279 -5.32 -3.24 -17.73
CA ASP A 279 -5.48 -4.21 -16.64
C ASP A 279 -5.93 -3.54 -15.34
N LEU A 280 -5.30 -2.42 -14.95
CA LEU A 280 -5.72 -1.65 -13.77
C LEU A 280 -7.16 -1.13 -13.90
N THR A 281 -7.54 -0.70 -15.11
CA THR A 281 -8.91 -0.26 -15.39
C THR A 281 -9.89 -1.43 -15.30
N PHE A 282 -9.55 -2.58 -15.87
CA PHE A 282 -10.36 -3.79 -15.78
C PHE A 282 -10.59 -4.19 -14.32
N ILE A 283 -9.53 -4.32 -13.52
CA ILE A 283 -9.61 -4.68 -12.09
C ILE A 283 -10.54 -3.71 -11.35
N ARG A 284 -10.37 -2.41 -11.58
CA ARG A 284 -11.19 -1.38 -10.92
C ARG A 284 -12.67 -1.47 -11.27
N LEU A 285 -12.99 -1.82 -12.50
CA LEU A 285 -14.37 -1.95 -12.97
C LEU A 285 -15.00 -3.29 -12.58
N ALA A 286 -14.24 -4.37 -12.62
CA ALA A 286 -14.69 -5.69 -12.24
C ALA A 286 -14.98 -5.82 -10.74
N GLY A 287 -14.28 -5.07 -9.90
CA GLY A 287 -14.48 -5.05 -8.45
C GLY A 287 -15.68 -4.20 -7.97
N LYS A 288 -16.57 -3.77 -8.84
CA LYS A 288 -17.81 -3.06 -8.50
C LYS A 288 -18.99 -4.02 -8.39
#